data_cc460425ef618e3264454cd3b040595d
#
_entry.id   cc460425ef618e3264454cd3b040595d
#
_cell.length_a   1.000
_cell.length_b   1.000
_cell.length_c   1.000
_cell.angle_alpha   90.00
_cell.angle_beta   90.00
_cell.angle_gamma   90.00
#
_symmetry.space_group_name_H-M   'P 1'
#
loop_
_entity.id
_entity.type
_entity.pdbx_description
1 polymer ?
#
loop_
_entity_poly.entity_id
_entity_poly.type
_entity_poly.pdbx_seq_one_letter_code
_entity_poly.pdbx_strand_id
1 'polypeptide(L)'
;LGQQKTEVLLNIDTKDHYKSFKTTKVEIKTDLYNTVINKKLSADILNRQLEFIQRFLGTYPHKKLFIDEASQAKNPIYGLNQLPKFIRPFPDVFEWDLTMLKAMSKKYIDNTLLLDKREDYWLTDGLQTYLMMNYVSEYYPEIKLTGNISKIWGLKNFNFSKLNFNDKYPFIYQYTARQFLDQSLNTRANSLSNFNRKIVGKYKAGLGLRYLADYIGDTIISASFQEFYLKNKLNYAKSDDFKKIVSSKTIKDLSWFFEDYLKTNKKIDYTIKK
;
A
#
# COMPACT_ATOMS: atom_id res chain seq x y z
N LEU A 1 -30.06 0.37 5.39
CA LEU A 1 -29.54 0.84 4.11
C LEU A 1 -28.21 1.54 4.37
N GLY A 2 -27.09 0.79 4.25
CA GLY A 2 -25.77 1.34 4.37
C GLY A 2 -25.45 2.21 3.16
N GLN A 3 -25.55 3.52 3.30
CA GLN A 3 -25.06 4.43 2.28
C GLN A 3 -23.54 4.33 2.22
N GLN A 4 -23.03 3.77 1.16
CA GLN A 4 -21.62 3.88 0.82
C GLN A 4 -21.29 5.36 0.61
N LYS A 5 -20.46 5.92 1.48
CA LYS A 5 -19.92 7.25 1.27
C LYS A 5 -18.81 7.13 0.23
N THR A 6 -19.15 7.33 -1.03
CA THR A 6 -18.18 7.54 -2.08
C THR A 6 -17.55 8.92 -1.85
N GLU A 7 -16.23 8.96 -1.65
CA GLU A 7 -15.50 10.23 -1.61
C GLU A 7 -15.46 10.78 -3.04
N VAL A 8 -16.20 11.85 -3.27
CA VAL A 8 -16.14 12.57 -4.56
C VAL A 8 -15.20 13.75 -4.37
N LEU A 9 -14.08 13.72 -5.09
CA LEU A 9 -13.21 14.88 -5.24
C LEU A 9 -13.62 15.63 -6.51
N LEU A 10 -14.21 16.81 -6.36
CA LEU A 10 -14.48 17.73 -7.47
C LEU A 10 -13.28 18.69 -7.58
N ASN A 11 -12.52 18.58 -8.66
CA ASN A 11 -11.47 19.54 -8.99
C ASN A 11 -11.95 20.37 -10.19
N ILE A 12 -12.14 21.67 -9.99
CA ILE A 12 -12.55 22.61 -11.03
C ILE A 12 -11.33 23.41 -11.41
N ASP A 13 -10.79 23.16 -12.59
CA ASP A 13 -9.66 23.91 -13.15
C ASP A 13 -10.02 24.46 -14.53
N THR A 14 -9.45 25.61 -14.89
CA THR A 14 -9.63 26.28 -16.18
C THR A 14 -8.77 25.69 -17.29
N LYS A 15 -7.80 24.81 -16.95
CA LYS A 15 -6.87 24.19 -17.91
C LYS A 15 -6.78 22.69 -17.65
N ASP A 16 -6.73 21.89 -18.72
CA ASP A 16 -6.43 20.46 -18.64
C ASP A 16 -4.92 20.29 -18.40
N HIS A 17 -4.54 20.03 -17.14
CA HIS A 17 -3.17 19.77 -16.74
C HIS A 17 -2.79 18.28 -16.79
N TYR A 18 -3.74 17.41 -17.15
CA TYR A 18 -3.51 15.97 -17.15
C TYR A 18 -2.71 15.52 -18.36
N LYS A 19 -1.61 14.81 -18.11
CA LYS A 19 -0.91 14.04 -19.14
C LYS A 19 -1.57 12.68 -19.29
N SER A 20 -1.70 12.21 -20.54
CA SER A 20 -2.27 10.91 -20.88
C SER A 20 -1.16 9.94 -21.27
N PHE A 21 -1.22 8.74 -20.67
CA PHE A 21 -0.36 7.60 -20.95
C PHE A 21 -1.24 6.41 -21.34
N LYS A 22 -1.12 5.97 -22.59
CA LYS A 22 -1.86 4.81 -23.08
C LYS A 22 -1.08 3.55 -22.77
N THR A 23 -1.69 2.65 -22.01
CA THR A 23 -1.25 1.26 -21.86
C THR A 23 -2.02 0.38 -22.83
N THR A 24 -1.74 -0.91 -22.84
CA THR A 24 -2.46 -1.87 -23.71
C THR A 24 -3.97 -1.94 -23.42
N LYS A 25 -4.40 -1.65 -22.19
CA LYS A 25 -5.79 -1.85 -21.75
C LYS A 25 -6.43 -0.62 -21.12
N VAL A 26 -5.65 0.27 -20.56
CA VAL A 26 -6.12 1.39 -19.75
C VAL A 26 -5.41 2.68 -20.16
N GLU A 27 -6.14 3.78 -20.29
CA GLU A 27 -5.57 5.10 -20.42
C GLU A 27 -5.37 5.70 -19.01
N ILE A 28 -4.12 5.97 -18.63
CA ILE A 28 -3.79 6.60 -17.36
C ILE A 28 -3.68 8.10 -17.59
N LYS A 29 -4.51 8.88 -16.89
CA LYS A 29 -4.46 10.35 -16.90
C LYS A 29 -3.98 10.85 -15.55
N THR A 30 -2.95 11.70 -15.54
CA THR A 30 -2.36 12.22 -14.31
C THR A 30 -1.80 13.63 -14.48
N ASP A 31 -1.96 14.45 -13.43
CA ASP A 31 -1.25 15.72 -13.23
C ASP A 31 0.00 15.53 -12.33
N LEU A 32 0.16 14.35 -11.74
CA LEU A 32 1.32 13.96 -10.95
C LEU A 32 2.47 13.53 -11.87
N TYR A 33 3.26 14.46 -12.36
CA TYR A 33 4.41 14.16 -13.21
C TYR A 33 5.70 14.79 -12.70
N ASN A 34 6.81 14.17 -13.03
CA ASN A 34 8.14 14.68 -12.73
C ASN A 34 8.80 15.17 -14.03
N THR A 35 9.26 16.41 -14.06
CA THR A 35 9.90 17.03 -15.23
C THR A 35 11.27 16.46 -15.56
N VAL A 36 11.93 15.82 -14.57
CA VAL A 36 13.25 15.18 -14.73
C VAL A 36 13.13 13.83 -15.45
N ILE A 37 11.95 13.18 -15.36
CA ILE A 37 11.72 11.86 -15.95
C ILE A 37 11.13 12.05 -17.35
N ASN A 38 11.79 11.49 -18.37
CA ASN A 38 11.29 11.59 -19.73
C ASN A 38 9.99 10.79 -19.92
N LYS A 39 9.24 11.17 -20.98
CA LYS A 39 7.91 10.59 -21.25
C LYS A 39 7.94 9.08 -21.47
N LYS A 40 8.99 8.55 -22.12
CA LYS A 40 9.13 7.11 -22.39
C LYS A 40 9.30 6.34 -21.08
N LEU A 41 10.24 6.74 -20.23
CA LEU A 41 10.47 6.10 -18.94
C LEU A 41 9.22 6.20 -18.03
N SER A 42 8.52 7.34 -18.06
CA SER A 42 7.24 7.46 -17.33
C SER A 42 6.21 6.45 -17.81
N ALA A 43 6.06 6.25 -19.13
CA ALA A 43 5.14 5.28 -19.69
C ALA A 43 5.53 3.84 -19.33
N ASP A 44 6.80 3.50 -19.38
CA ASP A 44 7.31 2.17 -19.02
C ASP A 44 7.06 1.85 -17.54
N ILE A 45 7.29 2.81 -16.66
CA ILE A 45 7.02 2.68 -15.22
C ILE A 45 5.51 2.48 -14.97
N LEU A 46 4.66 3.29 -15.60
CA LEU A 46 3.20 3.19 -15.42
C LEU A 46 2.65 1.86 -15.94
N ASN A 47 3.15 1.36 -17.06
CA ASN A 47 2.81 0.03 -17.57
C ASN A 47 3.21 -1.06 -16.58
N ARG A 48 4.45 -1.04 -16.11
CA ARG A 48 4.96 -1.98 -15.11
C ARG A 48 4.11 -1.98 -13.84
N GLN A 49 3.75 -0.82 -13.33
CA GLN A 49 2.90 -0.68 -12.14
C GLN A 49 1.50 -1.27 -12.36
N LEU A 50 0.89 -0.97 -13.50
CA LEU A 50 -0.42 -1.50 -13.84
C LEU A 50 -0.40 -3.03 -13.93
N GLU A 51 0.59 -3.60 -14.63
CA GLU A 51 0.78 -5.05 -14.74
C GLU A 51 1.03 -5.69 -13.37
N PHE A 52 1.86 -5.06 -12.54
CA PHE A 52 2.12 -5.51 -11.18
C PHE A 52 0.83 -5.56 -10.34
N ILE A 53 0.02 -4.49 -10.32
CA ILE A 53 -1.24 -4.46 -9.57
C ILE A 53 -2.22 -5.51 -10.12
N GLN A 54 -2.30 -5.65 -11.45
CA GLN A 54 -3.19 -6.64 -12.08
C GLN A 54 -2.81 -8.08 -11.76
N ARG A 55 -1.53 -8.36 -11.53
CA ARG A 55 -1.06 -9.69 -11.10
C ARG A 55 -1.64 -10.10 -9.74
N PHE A 56 -1.86 -9.14 -8.84
CA PHE A 56 -2.46 -9.40 -7.52
C PHE A 56 -3.99 -9.30 -7.52
N LEU A 57 -4.56 -8.35 -8.26
CA LEU A 57 -5.99 -8.03 -8.19
C LEU A 57 -6.78 -8.47 -9.44
N GLY A 58 -6.09 -8.74 -10.56
CA GLY A 58 -6.75 -9.01 -11.84
C GLY A 58 -6.93 -7.73 -12.67
N THR A 59 -7.64 -7.82 -13.80
CA THR A 59 -7.73 -6.74 -14.78
C THR A 59 -8.60 -5.58 -14.28
N TYR A 60 -8.11 -4.34 -14.46
CA TYR A 60 -8.88 -3.12 -14.17
C TYR A 60 -10.09 -3.01 -15.10
N PRO A 61 -11.31 -2.79 -14.58
CA PRO A 61 -12.53 -2.90 -15.37
C PRO A 61 -12.87 -1.66 -16.21
N HIS A 62 -12.20 -0.53 -15.93
CA HIS A 62 -12.51 0.73 -16.62
C HIS A 62 -11.45 1.05 -17.69
N LYS A 63 -11.86 1.81 -18.73
CA LYS A 63 -10.96 2.24 -19.81
C LYS A 63 -9.97 3.34 -19.38
N LYS A 64 -10.29 4.10 -18.33
CA LYS A 64 -9.50 5.24 -17.86
C LYS A 64 -9.25 5.16 -16.37
N LEU A 65 -8.04 5.51 -15.98
CA LEU A 65 -7.63 5.64 -14.59
C LEU A 65 -7.10 7.05 -14.35
N PHE A 66 -7.76 7.82 -13.51
CA PHE A 66 -7.36 9.17 -13.16
C PHE A 66 -6.56 9.16 -11.85
N ILE A 67 -5.38 9.73 -11.89
CA ILE A 67 -4.48 9.89 -10.74
C ILE A 67 -4.20 11.38 -10.59
N ASP A 68 -4.61 11.95 -9.47
CA ASP A 68 -4.49 13.38 -9.19
C ASP A 68 -3.52 13.67 -8.03
N GLU A 69 -2.73 14.74 -8.17
CA GLU A 69 -1.76 15.18 -7.18
C GLU A 69 -2.44 15.59 -5.88
N ALA A 70 -3.61 16.23 -5.95
CA ALA A 70 -4.34 16.70 -4.77
C ALA A 70 -4.77 15.53 -3.84
N SER A 71 -5.20 14.41 -4.42
CA SER A 71 -5.49 13.18 -3.65
C SER A 71 -4.23 12.58 -3.04
N GLN A 72 -3.12 12.60 -3.79
CA GLN A 72 -1.84 12.08 -3.31
C GLN A 72 -1.27 12.95 -2.17
N ALA A 73 -1.38 14.26 -2.24
CA ALA A 73 -0.92 15.18 -1.21
C ALA A 73 -1.62 14.94 0.15
N LYS A 74 -2.88 14.53 0.13
CA LYS A 74 -3.61 14.17 1.36
C LYS A 74 -3.12 12.87 2.02
N ASN A 75 -2.39 12.03 1.30
CA ASN A 75 -1.92 10.72 1.76
C ASN A 75 -0.48 10.44 1.30
N PRO A 76 0.51 11.25 1.73
CA PRO A 76 1.90 11.13 1.28
C PRO A 76 2.55 9.82 1.77
N ILE A 77 3.69 9.47 1.17
CA ILE A 77 4.58 8.43 1.71
C ILE A 77 5.53 9.13 2.68
N TYR A 78 5.31 8.94 3.98
CA TYR A 78 6.16 9.54 4.98
C TYR A 78 7.60 9.04 4.87
N GLY A 79 8.57 9.98 5.00
CA GLY A 79 9.99 9.71 4.89
C GLY A 79 10.51 9.61 3.45
N LEU A 80 9.67 9.88 2.41
CA LEU A 80 10.11 9.79 1.02
C LEU A 80 10.59 11.15 0.49
N ASN A 81 9.73 12.16 0.46
CA ASN A 81 9.99 13.43 -0.24
C ASN A 81 9.63 14.68 0.58
N GLN A 82 9.53 14.57 1.90
CA GLN A 82 9.21 15.71 2.78
C GLN A 82 10.40 16.65 3.00
N LEU A 83 11.62 16.20 2.67
CA LEU A 83 12.81 17.02 2.76
C LEU A 83 12.98 17.90 1.51
N PRO A 84 13.65 19.06 1.64
CA PRO A 84 14.03 19.89 0.49
C PRO A 84 14.85 19.08 -0.54
N LYS A 85 14.70 19.38 -1.84
CA LYS A 85 15.30 18.60 -2.93
C LYS A 85 16.80 18.35 -2.76
N PHE A 86 17.56 19.34 -2.30
CA PHE A 86 19.02 19.24 -2.18
C PHE A 86 19.51 18.27 -1.11
N ILE A 87 18.65 17.85 -0.18
CA ILE A 87 18.97 16.87 0.87
C ILE A 87 18.09 15.61 0.78
N ARG A 88 17.31 15.43 -0.29
CA ARG A 88 16.50 14.23 -0.44
C ARG A 88 17.37 13.01 -0.59
N PRO A 89 17.08 11.96 0.20
CA PRO A 89 17.94 10.79 0.22
C PRO A 89 17.73 9.84 -0.97
N PHE A 90 16.60 10.00 -1.71
CA PHE A 90 16.22 9.05 -2.76
C PHE A 90 16.36 9.65 -4.15
N PRO A 91 16.65 8.82 -5.19
CA PRO A 91 16.61 9.25 -6.58
C PRO A 91 15.21 9.69 -7.00
N ASP A 92 15.10 10.73 -7.84
CA ASP A 92 13.82 11.26 -8.35
C ASP A 92 12.94 10.17 -8.99
N VAL A 93 13.55 9.24 -9.72
CA VAL A 93 12.83 8.13 -10.36
C VAL A 93 12.17 7.23 -9.32
N PHE A 94 12.87 6.87 -8.25
CA PHE A 94 12.33 6.04 -7.17
C PHE A 94 11.21 6.78 -6.42
N GLU A 95 11.42 8.06 -6.09
CA GLU A 95 10.41 8.87 -5.40
C GLU A 95 9.13 8.96 -6.22
N TRP A 96 9.25 9.26 -7.51
CA TRP A 96 8.10 9.38 -8.41
C TRP A 96 7.42 8.03 -8.63
N ASP A 97 8.17 6.99 -8.92
CA ASP A 97 7.65 5.64 -9.14
C ASP A 97 6.83 5.17 -7.92
N LEU A 98 7.39 5.26 -6.72
CA LEU A 98 6.69 4.81 -5.54
C LEU A 98 5.47 5.68 -5.18
N THR A 99 5.55 6.98 -5.46
CA THR A 99 4.43 7.91 -5.30
C THR A 99 3.29 7.57 -6.27
N MET A 100 3.63 7.31 -7.54
CA MET A 100 2.67 6.89 -8.55
C MET A 100 2.06 5.53 -8.25
N LEU A 101 2.85 4.55 -7.83
CA LEU A 101 2.34 3.23 -7.42
C LEU A 101 1.32 3.36 -6.29
N LYS A 102 1.63 4.16 -5.28
CA LYS A 102 0.70 4.39 -4.17
C LYS A 102 -0.61 5.02 -4.64
N ALA A 103 -0.52 6.05 -5.48
CA ALA A 103 -1.69 6.72 -6.03
C ALA A 103 -2.50 5.80 -6.94
N MET A 104 -1.83 5.07 -7.83
CA MET A 104 -2.45 4.12 -8.75
C MET A 104 -3.14 2.97 -8.00
N SER A 105 -2.47 2.32 -7.06
CA SER A 105 -3.03 1.21 -6.28
C SER A 105 -4.23 1.66 -5.46
N LYS A 106 -4.17 2.87 -4.86
CA LYS A 106 -5.32 3.43 -4.15
C LYS A 106 -6.52 3.63 -5.05
N LYS A 107 -6.34 4.29 -6.20
CA LYS A 107 -7.44 4.52 -7.17
C LYS A 107 -7.95 3.19 -7.73
N TYR A 108 -7.07 2.23 -7.97
CA TYR A 108 -7.44 0.90 -8.44
C TYR A 108 -8.38 0.22 -7.44
N ILE A 109 -8.00 0.16 -6.17
CA ILE A 109 -8.79 -0.45 -5.10
C ILE A 109 -10.10 0.33 -4.89
N ASP A 110 -10.02 1.65 -4.72
CA ASP A 110 -11.17 2.51 -4.42
C ASP A 110 -12.23 2.52 -5.53
N ASN A 111 -11.80 2.41 -6.79
CA ASN A 111 -12.71 2.42 -7.94
C ASN A 111 -13.34 1.05 -8.24
N THR A 112 -12.85 -0.01 -7.61
CA THR A 112 -13.24 -1.37 -7.99
C THR A 112 -13.77 -2.23 -6.84
N LEU A 113 -13.32 -1.97 -5.61
CA LEU A 113 -13.78 -2.67 -4.41
C LEU A 113 -14.59 -1.73 -3.54
N LEU A 114 -15.90 -1.95 -3.48
CA LEU A 114 -16.82 -1.10 -2.73
C LEU A 114 -16.89 -1.56 -1.26
N LEU A 115 -15.77 -1.39 -0.54
CA LEU A 115 -15.64 -1.68 0.89
C LEU A 115 -16.06 -0.47 1.74
N ASP A 116 -16.68 -0.71 2.90
CA ASP A 116 -16.93 0.38 3.86
C ASP A 116 -15.61 0.82 4.50
N LYS A 117 -15.10 1.98 4.08
CA LYS A 117 -13.83 2.55 4.58
C LYS A 117 -13.84 2.91 6.07
N ARG A 118 -14.97 2.84 6.75
CA ARG A 118 -15.05 3.04 8.21
C ARG A 118 -14.81 1.75 8.98
N GLU A 119 -15.27 0.63 8.43
CA GLU A 119 -15.19 -0.69 9.08
C GLU A 119 -14.05 -1.54 8.49
N ASP A 120 -13.94 -1.58 7.16
CA ASP A 120 -13.04 -2.49 6.43
C ASP A 120 -11.75 -1.80 5.91
N TYR A 121 -11.42 -0.60 6.45
CA TYR A 121 -10.24 0.17 6.02
C TYR A 121 -8.94 -0.64 6.11
N TRP A 122 -8.84 -1.53 7.08
CA TRP A 122 -7.64 -2.35 7.26
C TRP A 122 -7.32 -3.19 6.03
N LEU A 123 -8.36 -3.69 5.33
CA LEU A 123 -8.14 -4.50 4.13
C LEU A 123 -7.67 -3.64 2.96
N THR A 124 -8.28 -2.48 2.73
CA THR A 124 -7.86 -1.58 1.63
C THR A 124 -6.48 -0.98 1.87
N ASP A 125 -6.22 -0.45 3.07
CA ASP A 125 -4.94 0.15 3.43
C ASP A 125 -3.84 -0.91 3.59
N GLY A 126 -4.20 -2.08 4.11
CA GLY A 126 -3.31 -3.24 4.22
C GLY A 126 -2.91 -3.77 2.85
N LEU A 127 -3.87 -3.94 1.94
CA LEU A 127 -3.61 -4.40 0.58
C LEU A 127 -2.72 -3.40 -0.17
N GLN A 128 -2.99 -2.09 -0.07
CA GLN A 128 -2.13 -1.06 -0.65
C GLN A 128 -0.70 -1.16 -0.10
N THR A 129 -0.55 -1.27 1.22
CA THR A 129 0.78 -1.35 1.86
C THR A 129 1.50 -2.64 1.47
N TYR A 130 0.78 -3.76 1.41
CA TYR A 130 1.30 -5.06 0.96
C TYR A 130 1.81 -4.99 -0.48
N LEU A 131 1.05 -4.38 -1.40
CA LEU A 131 1.47 -4.16 -2.78
C LEU A 131 2.74 -3.30 -2.84
N MET A 132 2.81 -2.21 -2.06
CA MET A 132 3.99 -1.35 -2.02
C MET A 132 5.23 -2.09 -1.50
N MET A 133 5.09 -2.91 -0.46
CA MET A 133 6.20 -3.71 0.08
C MET A 133 6.73 -4.71 -0.96
N ASN A 134 5.83 -5.44 -1.63
CA ASN A 134 6.21 -6.41 -2.66
C ASN A 134 6.83 -5.72 -3.89
N TYR A 135 6.31 -4.57 -4.31
CA TYR A 135 6.87 -3.81 -5.42
C TYR A 135 8.29 -3.33 -5.13
N VAL A 136 8.54 -2.78 -3.96
CA VAL A 136 9.89 -2.36 -3.57
C VAL A 136 10.83 -3.55 -3.46
N SER A 137 10.39 -4.67 -2.92
CA SER A 137 11.21 -5.89 -2.85
C SER A 137 11.55 -6.44 -4.24
N GLU A 138 10.66 -6.34 -5.21
CA GLU A 138 10.85 -6.86 -6.57
C GLU A 138 11.72 -5.93 -7.45
N TYR A 139 11.44 -4.63 -7.42
CA TYR A 139 12.07 -3.68 -8.37
C TYR A 139 13.16 -2.81 -7.77
N TYR A 140 13.24 -2.73 -6.44
CA TYR A 140 14.19 -1.88 -5.71
C TYR A 140 14.79 -2.56 -4.48
N PRO A 141 15.26 -3.83 -4.57
CA PRO A 141 15.74 -4.59 -3.42
C PRO A 141 16.92 -3.94 -2.69
N GLU A 142 17.74 -3.15 -3.43
CA GLU A 142 18.94 -2.51 -2.90
C GLU A 142 18.70 -1.15 -2.23
N ILE A 143 17.47 -0.59 -2.35
CA ILE A 143 17.18 0.71 -1.77
C ILE A 143 17.18 0.64 -0.25
N LYS A 144 18.06 1.42 0.37
CA LYS A 144 18.18 1.52 1.83
C LYS A 144 17.17 2.50 2.41
N LEU A 145 16.81 2.29 3.67
CA LEU A 145 15.87 3.15 4.39
C LEU A 145 16.32 4.62 4.42
N THR A 146 17.61 4.85 4.53
CA THR A 146 18.23 6.18 4.51
C THR A 146 18.63 6.66 3.10
N GLY A 147 18.28 5.89 2.06
CA GLY A 147 18.61 6.24 0.68
C GLY A 147 20.12 6.49 0.49
N ASN A 148 20.44 7.56 -0.23
CA ASN A 148 21.83 7.94 -0.52
C ASN A 148 22.64 8.38 0.72
N ILE A 149 21.97 8.75 1.82
CA ILE A 149 22.66 9.08 3.09
C ILE A 149 23.45 7.87 3.61
N SER A 150 22.98 6.66 3.35
CA SER A 150 23.68 5.42 3.70
C SER A 150 25.07 5.29 3.07
N LYS A 151 25.34 6.03 1.97
CA LYS A 151 26.62 6.02 1.24
C LYS A 151 27.64 7.02 1.78
N ILE A 152 27.24 7.94 2.68
CA ILE A 152 28.12 8.97 3.21
C ILE A 152 29.17 8.30 4.11
N TRP A 153 30.45 8.66 3.88
CA TRP A 153 31.56 8.18 4.68
C TRP A 153 31.35 8.53 6.17
N GLY A 154 31.54 7.55 7.04
CA GLY A 154 31.27 7.68 8.48
C GLY A 154 29.85 7.25 8.88
N LEU A 155 28.81 7.45 8.04
CA LEU A 155 27.46 7.00 8.33
C LEU A 155 27.16 5.57 7.88
N LYS A 156 27.87 5.09 6.85
CA LYS A 156 27.71 3.72 6.32
C LYS A 156 28.00 2.60 7.35
N ASN A 157 28.77 2.90 8.39
CA ASN A 157 29.14 1.93 9.43
C ASN A 157 28.05 1.76 10.50
N PHE A 158 27.09 2.66 10.58
CA PHE A 158 25.98 2.51 11.52
C PHE A 158 24.99 1.45 11.05
N ASN A 159 24.51 0.61 11.95
CA ASN A 159 23.54 -0.44 11.62
C ASN A 159 22.29 0.07 10.92
N PHE A 160 21.87 1.29 11.24
CA PHE A 160 20.74 1.96 10.62
C PHE A 160 20.89 2.16 9.09
N SER A 161 22.11 2.36 8.61
CA SER A 161 22.42 2.50 7.18
C SER A 161 22.25 1.20 6.39
N LYS A 162 22.23 0.05 7.07
CA LYS A 162 22.08 -1.28 6.47
C LYS A 162 20.62 -1.67 6.23
N LEU A 163 19.68 -0.99 6.90
CA LEU A 163 18.27 -1.27 6.79
C LEU A 163 17.76 -1.03 5.37
N ASN A 164 16.94 -1.93 4.86
CA ASN A 164 16.26 -1.78 3.58
C ASN A 164 15.05 -0.85 3.72
N PHE A 165 14.58 -0.31 2.61
CA PHE A 165 13.45 0.63 2.62
C PHE A 165 12.20 0.06 3.29
N ASN A 166 11.93 -1.23 3.11
CA ASN A 166 10.78 -1.91 3.69
C ASN A 166 10.89 -2.14 5.21
N ASP A 167 12.09 -2.06 5.79
CA ASP A 167 12.29 -2.24 7.24
C ASP A 167 11.63 -1.14 8.07
N LYS A 168 11.24 -0.03 7.43
CA LYS A 168 10.45 1.03 8.07
C LYS A 168 9.09 0.54 8.59
N TYR A 169 8.46 -0.41 7.90
CA TYR A 169 7.13 -0.89 8.28
C TYR A 169 7.15 -1.63 9.61
N PRO A 170 7.95 -2.70 9.78
CA PRO A 170 8.08 -3.37 11.08
C PRO A 170 8.70 -2.45 12.13
N PHE A 171 9.67 -1.60 11.79
CA PHE A 171 10.31 -0.69 12.74
C PHE A 171 9.30 0.25 13.40
N ILE A 172 8.52 0.97 12.61
CA ILE A 172 7.54 1.95 13.12
C ILE A 172 6.41 1.24 13.87
N TYR A 173 5.91 0.11 13.34
CA TYR A 173 4.87 -0.66 14.02
C TYR A 173 5.36 -1.20 15.37
N GLN A 174 6.50 -1.85 15.42
CA GLN A 174 7.05 -2.41 16.66
C GLN A 174 7.38 -1.34 17.70
N TYR A 175 7.96 -0.22 17.25
CA TYR A 175 8.22 0.91 18.14
C TYR A 175 6.92 1.40 18.80
N THR A 176 5.88 1.64 17.99
CA THR A 176 4.57 2.11 18.46
C THR A 176 3.90 1.09 19.39
N ALA A 177 4.00 -0.19 19.03
CA ALA A 177 3.43 -1.29 19.79
C ALA A 177 4.09 -1.46 21.17
N ARG A 178 5.42 -1.28 21.26
CA ARG A 178 6.15 -1.29 22.53
C ARG A 178 5.77 -0.14 23.46
N GLN A 179 5.33 0.98 22.89
CA GLN A 179 4.84 2.14 23.65
C GLN A 179 3.34 2.05 23.96
N PHE A 180 2.66 0.94 23.59
CA PHE A 180 1.20 0.77 23.75
C PHE A 180 0.37 1.86 23.05
N LEU A 181 0.89 2.42 21.97
CA LEU A 181 0.23 3.49 21.19
C LEU A 181 -0.49 2.96 19.94
N ASP A 182 -0.33 1.70 19.59
CA ASP A 182 -1.06 1.08 18.48
C ASP A 182 -2.51 0.77 18.86
N GLN A 183 -3.39 0.87 17.87
CA GLN A 183 -4.80 0.52 18.03
C GLN A 183 -5.13 -0.75 17.24
N SER A 184 -6.18 -1.46 17.66
CA SER A 184 -6.70 -2.61 16.95
C SER A 184 -7.14 -2.22 15.54
N LEU A 185 -6.89 -3.08 14.56
CA LEU A 185 -7.33 -2.88 13.18
C LEU A 185 -8.85 -3.00 13.01
N ASN A 186 -9.52 -3.58 14.00
CA ASN A 186 -10.98 -3.65 14.08
C ASN A 186 -11.61 -2.37 14.67
N THR A 187 -10.81 -1.39 15.09
CA THR A 187 -11.32 -0.08 15.54
C THR A 187 -11.85 0.68 14.35
N ARG A 188 -13.05 1.25 14.45
CA ARG A 188 -13.63 2.09 13.38
C ARG A 188 -12.68 3.23 12.99
N ALA A 189 -12.55 3.51 11.70
CA ALA A 189 -11.60 4.49 11.18
C ALA A 189 -11.76 5.90 11.78
N ASN A 190 -12.99 6.31 12.14
CA ASN A 190 -13.27 7.59 12.79
C ASN A 190 -12.88 7.62 14.29
N SER A 191 -12.68 6.48 14.91
CA SER A 191 -12.24 6.34 16.30
C SER A 191 -10.72 6.14 16.44
N LEU A 192 -10.00 6.05 15.32
CA LEU A 192 -8.55 5.98 15.32
C LEU A 192 -7.93 7.34 15.62
N SER A 193 -6.84 7.35 16.37
CA SER A 193 -5.96 8.53 16.44
C SER A 193 -5.41 8.87 15.05
N ASN A 194 -5.08 10.13 14.82
CA ASN A 194 -4.50 10.56 13.53
C ASN A 194 -3.24 9.77 13.15
N PHE A 195 -2.41 9.44 14.13
CA PHE A 195 -1.19 8.68 13.91
C PHE A 195 -1.50 7.22 13.50
N ASN A 196 -2.43 6.56 14.21
CA ASN A 196 -2.87 5.21 13.83
C ASN A 196 -3.53 5.19 12.45
N ARG A 197 -4.44 6.13 12.18
CA ARG A 197 -5.14 6.20 10.90
C ARG A 197 -4.21 6.46 9.71
N LYS A 198 -3.22 7.34 9.87
CA LYS A 198 -2.35 7.77 8.76
C LYS A 198 -1.14 6.87 8.54
N ILE A 199 -0.62 6.24 9.59
CA ILE A 199 0.65 5.52 9.55
C ILE A 199 0.54 4.12 10.15
N VAL A 200 0.36 4.01 11.46
CA VAL A 200 0.56 2.75 12.20
C VAL A 200 -0.44 1.67 11.76
N GLY A 201 -1.73 2.02 11.65
CA GLY A 201 -2.76 1.06 11.21
C GLY A 201 -2.50 0.50 9.82
N LYS A 202 -2.05 1.35 8.87
CA LYS A 202 -1.69 0.92 7.51
C LYS A 202 -0.49 -0.02 7.51
N TYR A 203 0.53 0.30 8.29
CA TYR A 203 1.73 -0.52 8.39
C TYR A 203 1.43 -1.85 9.10
N LYS A 204 0.69 -1.81 10.20
CA LYS A 204 0.21 -3.02 10.89
C LYS A 204 -0.60 -3.91 9.95
N ALA A 205 -1.55 -3.35 9.19
CA ALA A 205 -2.37 -4.12 8.26
C ALA A 205 -1.56 -4.74 7.12
N GLY A 206 -0.66 -3.97 6.50
CA GLY A 206 0.21 -4.48 5.43
C GLY A 206 1.18 -5.56 5.90
N LEU A 207 1.79 -5.38 7.08
CA LEU A 207 2.63 -6.40 7.73
C LEU A 207 1.84 -7.65 8.08
N GLY A 208 0.62 -7.49 8.58
CA GLY A 208 -0.26 -8.62 8.87
C GLY A 208 -0.54 -9.47 7.64
N LEU A 209 -0.82 -8.83 6.49
CA LEU A 209 -0.99 -9.54 5.23
C LEU A 209 0.31 -10.20 4.75
N ARG A 210 1.48 -9.60 5.01
CA ARG A 210 2.78 -10.23 4.73
C ARG A 210 3.00 -11.46 5.61
N TYR A 211 2.74 -11.35 6.91
CA TYR A 211 2.85 -12.49 7.83
C TYR A 211 1.85 -13.61 7.46
N LEU A 212 0.65 -13.24 7.03
CA LEU A 212 -0.32 -14.21 6.52
C LEU A 212 0.20 -14.90 5.26
N ALA A 213 0.81 -14.15 4.33
CA ALA A 213 1.42 -14.69 3.12
C ALA A 213 2.58 -15.64 3.44
N ASP A 214 3.48 -15.25 4.36
CA ASP A 214 4.59 -16.09 4.82
C ASP A 214 4.08 -17.38 5.51
N TYR A 215 2.95 -17.29 6.21
CA TYR A 215 2.35 -18.44 6.89
C TYR A 215 1.66 -19.41 5.95
N ILE A 216 0.82 -18.95 5.02
CA ILE A 216 0.03 -19.82 4.13
C ILE A 216 0.69 -20.09 2.78
N GLY A 217 1.62 -19.24 2.37
CA GLY A 217 2.32 -19.24 1.08
C GLY A 217 1.83 -18.14 0.12
N ASP A 218 2.79 -17.54 -0.62
CA ASP A 218 2.53 -16.43 -1.55
C ASP A 218 1.52 -16.81 -2.67
N THR A 219 1.51 -18.06 -3.11
CA THR A 219 0.56 -18.55 -4.13
C THR A 219 -0.88 -18.52 -3.59
N ILE A 220 -1.09 -18.97 -2.37
CA ILE A 220 -2.43 -19.03 -1.75
C ILE A 220 -2.97 -17.61 -1.52
N ILE A 221 -2.14 -16.72 -0.96
CA ILE A 221 -2.58 -15.35 -0.69
C ILE A 221 -2.87 -14.59 -1.98
N SER A 222 -2.03 -14.74 -3.02
CA SER A 222 -2.25 -14.12 -4.34
C SER A 222 -3.52 -14.63 -5.00
N ALA A 223 -3.75 -15.94 -5.00
CA ALA A 223 -4.99 -16.53 -5.50
C ALA A 223 -6.22 -16.05 -4.71
N SER A 224 -6.07 -15.83 -3.41
CA SER A 224 -7.15 -15.29 -2.56
C SER A 224 -7.48 -13.84 -2.89
N PHE A 225 -6.49 -12.98 -3.13
CA PHE A 225 -6.73 -11.61 -3.56
C PHE A 225 -7.38 -11.56 -4.95
N GLN A 226 -6.91 -12.37 -5.89
CA GLN A 226 -7.50 -12.44 -7.23
C GLN A 226 -8.97 -12.89 -7.17
N GLU A 227 -9.26 -13.96 -6.42
CA GLU A 227 -10.63 -14.43 -6.29
C GLU A 227 -11.53 -13.44 -5.58
N PHE A 228 -11.04 -12.81 -4.49
CA PHE A 228 -11.77 -11.77 -3.78
C PHE A 228 -12.10 -10.61 -4.71
N TYR A 229 -11.13 -10.16 -5.50
CA TYR A 229 -11.32 -9.10 -6.47
C TYR A 229 -12.32 -9.50 -7.57
N LEU A 230 -12.15 -10.67 -8.18
CA LEU A 230 -13.01 -11.12 -9.28
C LEU A 230 -14.47 -11.28 -8.85
N LYS A 231 -14.71 -11.76 -7.64
CA LYS A 231 -16.07 -11.94 -7.09
C LYS A 231 -16.74 -10.61 -6.71
N ASN A 232 -15.95 -9.65 -6.26
CA ASN A 232 -16.49 -8.44 -5.62
C ASN A 232 -16.23 -7.16 -6.41
N LYS A 233 -15.55 -7.21 -7.57
CA LYS A 233 -15.29 -6.00 -8.36
C LYS A 233 -16.60 -5.33 -8.77
N LEU A 234 -16.68 -4.01 -8.50
CA LEU A 234 -17.84 -3.17 -8.75
C LEU A 234 -19.09 -3.53 -7.92
N ASN A 235 -18.94 -4.38 -6.92
CA ASN A 235 -19.99 -4.77 -6.00
C ASN A 235 -19.59 -4.44 -4.56
N TYR A 236 -20.60 -4.41 -3.69
CA TYR A 236 -20.37 -4.27 -2.26
C TYR A 236 -19.65 -5.51 -1.72
N ALA A 237 -18.60 -5.28 -0.98
CA ALA A 237 -17.77 -6.32 -0.35
C ALA A 237 -17.51 -6.01 1.12
N LYS A 238 -17.19 -7.04 1.90
CA LYS A 238 -16.74 -6.94 3.29
C LYS A 238 -15.41 -7.65 3.47
N SER A 239 -14.67 -7.26 4.47
CA SER A 239 -13.44 -7.99 4.84
C SER A 239 -13.70 -9.45 5.24
N ASP A 240 -14.90 -9.77 5.75
CA ASP A 240 -15.34 -11.15 6.03
C ASP A 240 -15.42 -12.01 4.76
N ASP A 241 -15.70 -11.45 3.60
CA ASP A 241 -15.70 -12.20 2.34
C ASP A 241 -14.27 -12.59 1.95
N PHE A 242 -13.30 -11.72 2.20
CA PHE A 242 -11.88 -12.06 2.07
C PHE A 242 -11.48 -13.17 3.04
N LYS A 243 -11.89 -13.08 4.33
CA LYS A 243 -11.66 -14.15 5.33
C LYS A 243 -12.17 -15.49 4.84
N LYS A 244 -13.41 -15.58 4.35
CA LYS A 244 -14.02 -16.82 3.83
C LYS A 244 -13.20 -17.41 2.68
N ILE A 245 -12.76 -16.58 1.73
CA ILE A 245 -11.98 -17.01 0.57
C ILE A 245 -10.63 -17.55 0.99
N VAL A 246 -9.88 -16.84 1.85
CA VAL A 246 -8.58 -17.31 2.33
C VAL A 246 -8.73 -18.62 3.10
N SER A 247 -9.71 -18.69 4.00
CA SER A 247 -9.96 -19.91 4.80
C SER A 247 -10.34 -21.12 3.97
N SER A 248 -10.98 -20.93 2.81
CA SER A 248 -11.32 -22.04 1.89
C SER A 248 -10.12 -22.60 1.11
N LYS A 249 -9.00 -21.88 1.08
CA LYS A 249 -7.79 -22.23 0.30
C LYS A 249 -6.69 -22.87 1.11
N THR A 250 -6.84 -22.97 2.43
CA THR A 250 -5.83 -23.53 3.32
C THR A 250 -6.48 -24.31 4.46
N ILE A 251 -5.81 -25.37 4.88
CA ILE A 251 -6.20 -26.14 6.10
C ILE A 251 -5.57 -25.55 7.37
N LYS A 252 -4.70 -24.54 7.24
CA LYS A 252 -4.02 -23.92 8.38
C LYS A 252 -5.01 -23.08 9.18
N ASP A 253 -4.86 -23.09 10.51
CA ASP A 253 -5.65 -22.23 11.37
C ASP A 253 -5.26 -20.75 11.16
N LEU A 254 -6.25 -19.92 10.86
CA LEU A 254 -6.10 -18.48 10.63
C LEU A 254 -6.65 -17.64 11.78
N SER A 255 -7.02 -18.25 12.92
CA SER A 255 -7.57 -17.54 14.08
C SER A 255 -6.59 -16.51 14.65
N TRP A 256 -5.28 -16.82 14.66
CA TRP A 256 -4.25 -15.88 15.08
C TRP A 256 -4.27 -14.56 14.28
N PHE A 257 -4.62 -14.63 12.99
CA PHE A 257 -4.68 -13.43 12.15
C PHE A 257 -6.01 -12.71 12.31
N PHE A 258 -7.13 -13.40 12.10
CA PHE A 258 -8.45 -12.77 12.07
C PHE A 258 -9.01 -12.42 13.44
N GLU A 259 -8.69 -13.18 14.49
CA GLU A 259 -9.22 -12.96 15.84
C GLU A 259 -8.23 -12.22 16.75
N ASP A 260 -6.95 -12.61 16.73
CA ASP A 260 -5.96 -11.98 17.61
C ASP A 260 -5.32 -10.75 16.97
N TYR A 261 -4.69 -10.87 15.80
CA TYR A 261 -3.93 -9.78 15.19
C TYR A 261 -4.81 -8.61 14.73
N LEU A 262 -5.96 -8.88 14.09
CA LEU A 262 -6.85 -7.83 13.60
C LEU A 262 -7.69 -7.22 14.72
N LYS A 263 -8.28 -8.03 15.61
CA LYS A 263 -9.27 -7.57 16.57
C LYS A 263 -8.68 -7.11 17.90
N THR A 264 -7.42 -7.39 18.16
CA THR A 264 -6.79 -7.04 19.44
C THR A 264 -5.47 -6.28 19.26
N ASN A 265 -4.91 -5.83 20.39
CA ASN A 265 -3.54 -5.28 20.44
C ASN A 265 -2.55 -6.32 21.01
N LYS A 266 -2.90 -7.61 20.96
CA LYS A 266 -1.95 -8.68 21.31
C LYS A 266 -0.71 -8.57 20.42
N LYS A 267 0.44 -8.73 21.02
CA LYS A 267 1.72 -8.75 20.32
C LYS A 267 2.01 -10.18 19.86
N ILE A 268 2.51 -10.32 18.64
CA ILE A 268 3.05 -11.60 18.19
C ILE A 268 4.40 -11.76 18.87
N ASP A 269 4.53 -12.76 19.71
CA ASP A 269 5.78 -13.13 20.36
C ASP A 269 6.35 -14.37 19.65
N TYR A 270 7.53 -14.21 19.05
CA TYR A 270 8.23 -15.31 18.40
C TYR A 270 9.19 -15.93 19.42
N THR A 271 8.79 -17.02 20.04
CA THR A 271 9.69 -17.82 20.88
C THR A 271 10.37 -18.89 20.03
N ILE A 272 11.68 -18.81 19.89
CA ILE A 272 12.48 -19.89 19.31
C ILE A 272 12.63 -20.97 20.40
N LYS A 273 11.93 -22.08 20.25
CA LYS A 273 12.21 -23.28 21.05
C LYS A 273 13.47 -23.94 20.48
N LYS A 274 14.54 -24.00 21.29
CA LYS A 274 15.75 -24.79 20.98
C LYS A 274 15.43 -26.26 21.09
#